data_6cb49007162c04edb65e353d4e7b288e
#
_entry.id   6cb49007162c04edb65e353d4e7b288e
#
_cell.length_a   1.000
_cell.length_b   1.000
_cell.length_c   1.000
_cell.angle_alpha   90.00
_cell.angle_beta   90.00
_cell.angle_gamma   90.00
#
_symmetry.space_group_name_H-M   'P 1'
#
loop_
_entity.id
_entity.type
_entity.pdbx_description
1 polymer ?
#
loop_
_entity_poly.entity_id
_entity_poly.type
_entity_poly.pdbx_seq_one_letter_code
_entity_poly.pdbx_strand_id
1 'polypeptide(L)'
;NLANLYEIGVDGESNFAKAVELYEEAAAMNYTRALCNLGLYYEEGTGVEQNDKKAVEYYYKAAELGDEVAQCNLGYCYEMGIGLEVNMQKAFEYYQISSQSHYPRAVSNLGLFYELGKAGPIDEQKAFECYQIAADSQYPPAQCNLACCYEDGIGTDIDLQKAFELYKAAAQRNSTRG
;
A
#
# COMPACT_ATOMS: atom_id res chain seq x y z
N ASN A 1 -5.46 -20.53 -6.60
CA ASN A 1 -6.47 -20.23 -5.61
C ASN A 1 -7.83 -20.07 -6.30
N LEU A 2 -8.84 -20.87 -5.88
CA LEU A 2 -10.16 -20.92 -6.53
C LEU A 2 -10.86 -19.54 -6.50
N ALA A 3 -10.74 -18.81 -5.41
CA ALA A 3 -11.30 -17.45 -5.28
C ALA A 3 -10.78 -16.51 -6.37
N ASN A 4 -9.46 -16.49 -6.65
CA ASN A 4 -8.89 -15.66 -7.72
C ASN A 4 -9.43 -16.05 -9.11
N LEU A 5 -9.80 -17.31 -9.33
CA LEU A 5 -10.40 -17.72 -10.61
C LEU A 5 -11.79 -17.11 -10.79
N TYR A 6 -12.57 -16.97 -9.69
CA TYR A 6 -13.85 -16.28 -9.73
C TYR A 6 -13.71 -14.76 -9.88
N GLU A 7 -12.63 -14.15 -9.36
CA GLU A 7 -12.32 -12.74 -9.60
C GLU A 7 -12.03 -12.45 -11.08
N ILE A 8 -11.20 -13.30 -11.70
CA ILE A 8 -10.79 -13.13 -13.12
C ILE A 8 -11.92 -13.51 -14.07
N GLY A 9 -12.80 -14.42 -13.64
CA GLY A 9 -13.87 -14.98 -14.47
C GLY A 9 -13.38 -16.09 -15.38
N VAL A 10 -13.54 -17.35 -14.97
CA VAL A 10 -13.09 -18.53 -15.74
C VAL A 10 -13.87 -18.68 -17.06
N ASP A 11 -15.11 -18.17 -17.10
CA ASP A 11 -15.99 -18.20 -18.27
C ASP A 11 -16.28 -16.81 -18.85
N GLY A 12 -15.42 -15.82 -18.54
CA GLY A 12 -15.52 -14.45 -19.06
C GLY A 12 -16.35 -13.50 -18.19
N GLU A 13 -16.97 -13.99 -17.11
CA GLU A 13 -17.70 -13.15 -16.15
C GLU A 13 -17.12 -13.30 -14.74
N SER A 14 -16.70 -12.19 -14.12
CA SER A 14 -16.22 -12.16 -12.74
C SER A 14 -17.39 -12.40 -11.77
N ASN A 15 -17.18 -13.27 -10.79
CA ASN A 15 -18.15 -13.50 -9.71
C ASN A 15 -17.54 -13.18 -8.36
N PHE A 16 -17.52 -11.88 -8.04
CA PHE A 16 -16.93 -11.39 -6.79
C PHE A 16 -17.64 -11.89 -5.54
N ALA A 17 -18.97 -12.07 -5.59
CA ALA A 17 -19.72 -12.62 -4.45
C ALA A 17 -19.25 -14.04 -4.12
N LYS A 18 -19.00 -14.87 -5.16
CA LYS A 18 -18.47 -16.23 -4.93
C LYS A 18 -17.01 -16.22 -4.49
N ALA A 19 -16.22 -15.29 -4.98
CA ALA A 19 -14.85 -15.10 -4.50
C ALA A 19 -14.83 -14.76 -3.00
N VAL A 20 -15.72 -13.86 -2.55
CA VAL A 20 -15.85 -13.48 -1.15
C VAL A 20 -16.20 -14.68 -0.27
N GLU A 21 -17.20 -15.49 -0.63
CA GLU A 21 -17.55 -16.72 0.12
C GLU A 21 -16.32 -17.62 0.33
N LEU A 22 -15.53 -17.83 -0.73
CA LEU A 22 -14.33 -18.66 -0.66
C LEU A 22 -13.20 -18.03 0.17
N TYR A 23 -13.09 -16.70 0.15
CA TYR A 23 -12.16 -15.99 1.03
C TYR A 23 -12.62 -16.04 2.48
N GLU A 24 -13.92 -15.99 2.76
CA GLU A 24 -14.44 -16.14 4.12
C GLU A 24 -14.14 -17.54 4.69
N GLU A 25 -14.29 -18.60 3.88
CA GLU A 25 -13.88 -19.97 4.26
C GLU A 25 -12.38 -20.04 4.55
N ALA A 26 -11.54 -19.45 3.69
CA ALA A 26 -10.09 -19.43 3.87
C ALA A 26 -9.68 -18.58 5.09
N ALA A 27 -10.34 -17.44 5.32
CA ALA A 27 -10.10 -16.56 6.46
C ALA A 27 -10.44 -17.23 7.79
N ALA A 28 -11.45 -18.09 7.82
CA ALA A 28 -11.78 -18.91 9.00
C ALA A 28 -10.63 -19.88 9.39
N MET A 29 -9.76 -20.21 8.43
CA MET A 29 -8.54 -21.00 8.64
C MET A 29 -7.29 -20.13 8.85
N ASN A 30 -7.44 -18.82 9.06
CA ASN A 30 -6.37 -17.84 9.24
C ASN A 30 -5.41 -17.72 8.05
N TYR A 31 -5.88 -17.95 6.81
CA TYR A 31 -5.08 -17.61 5.63
C TYR A 31 -4.96 -16.09 5.49
N THR A 32 -3.77 -15.55 5.77
CA THR A 32 -3.48 -14.11 5.81
C THR A 32 -3.89 -13.37 4.55
N ARG A 33 -3.57 -13.93 3.38
CA ARG A 33 -3.96 -13.33 2.09
C ARG A 33 -5.49 -13.26 1.93
N ALA A 34 -6.24 -14.24 2.43
CA ALA A 34 -7.69 -14.22 2.37
C ALA A 34 -8.26 -13.12 3.29
N LEU A 35 -7.71 -12.98 4.50
CA LEU A 35 -8.06 -11.90 5.41
C LEU A 35 -7.78 -10.53 4.79
N CYS A 36 -6.59 -10.32 4.20
CA CYS A 36 -6.24 -9.06 3.56
C CYS A 36 -7.17 -8.74 2.37
N ASN A 37 -7.47 -9.72 1.51
CA ASN A 37 -8.39 -9.53 0.39
C ASN A 37 -9.81 -9.21 0.86
N LEU A 38 -10.32 -9.87 1.90
CA LEU A 38 -11.62 -9.53 2.48
C LEU A 38 -11.65 -8.09 2.99
N GLY A 39 -10.56 -7.63 3.62
CA GLY A 39 -10.41 -6.23 4.00
C GLY A 39 -10.65 -5.30 2.81
N LEU A 40 -9.98 -5.55 1.68
CA LEU A 40 -10.15 -4.78 0.44
C LEU A 40 -11.59 -4.85 -0.09
N TYR A 41 -12.19 -6.04 -0.13
CA TYR A 41 -13.56 -6.20 -0.63
C TYR A 41 -14.60 -5.43 0.19
N TYR A 42 -14.46 -5.44 1.52
CA TYR A 42 -15.34 -4.66 2.40
C TYR A 42 -15.05 -3.16 2.34
N GLU A 43 -13.80 -2.75 2.09
CA GLU A 43 -13.43 -1.33 1.88
C GLU A 43 -14.01 -0.79 0.57
N GLU A 44 -13.95 -1.57 -0.51
CA GLU A 44 -14.40 -1.14 -1.85
C GLU A 44 -15.88 -1.45 -2.12
N GLY A 45 -16.51 -2.32 -1.35
CA GLY A 45 -17.86 -2.83 -1.65
C GLY A 45 -17.89 -3.81 -2.83
N THR A 46 -16.78 -4.50 -3.10
CA THR A 46 -16.65 -5.42 -4.24
C THR A 46 -17.24 -6.79 -3.91
N GLY A 47 -18.38 -7.15 -4.49
CA GLY A 47 -19.10 -8.41 -4.22
C GLY A 47 -19.78 -8.49 -2.86
N VAL A 48 -19.66 -7.47 -2.03
CA VAL A 48 -20.31 -7.29 -0.72
C VAL A 48 -20.73 -5.83 -0.53
N GLU A 49 -21.60 -5.58 0.44
CA GLU A 49 -21.89 -4.20 0.86
C GLU A 49 -20.64 -3.58 1.52
N GLN A 50 -20.30 -2.37 1.12
CA GLN A 50 -19.16 -1.63 1.67
C GLN A 50 -19.30 -1.48 3.19
N ASN A 51 -18.21 -1.80 3.91
CA ASN A 51 -18.17 -1.70 5.35
C ASN A 51 -16.74 -1.48 5.85
N ASP A 52 -16.36 -0.22 6.00
CA ASP A 52 -15.01 0.20 6.40
C ASP A 52 -14.59 -0.38 7.76
N LYS A 53 -15.53 -0.51 8.71
CA LYS A 53 -15.20 -1.11 10.02
C LYS A 53 -14.85 -2.59 9.90
N LYS A 54 -15.62 -3.32 9.07
CA LYS A 54 -15.36 -4.74 8.82
C LYS A 54 -14.05 -4.93 8.03
N ALA A 55 -13.76 -4.02 7.10
CA ALA A 55 -12.48 -3.99 6.39
C ALA A 55 -11.31 -3.90 7.37
N VAL A 56 -11.37 -2.94 8.28
CA VAL A 56 -10.35 -2.75 9.32
C VAL A 56 -10.21 -3.97 10.23
N GLU A 57 -11.30 -4.62 10.63
CA GLU A 57 -11.24 -5.85 11.43
C GLU A 57 -10.47 -6.98 10.73
N TYR A 58 -10.66 -7.13 9.41
CA TYR A 58 -9.92 -8.10 8.61
C TYR A 58 -8.45 -7.71 8.44
N TYR A 59 -8.15 -6.42 8.22
CA TYR A 59 -6.78 -5.94 8.16
C TYR A 59 -6.03 -6.16 9.48
N TYR A 60 -6.68 -5.93 10.64
CA TYR A 60 -6.08 -6.23 11.94
C TYR A 60 -5.71 -7.70 12.07
N LYS A 61 -6.63 -8.61 11.76
CA LYS A 61 -6.36 -10.05 11.84
C LYS A 61 -5.20 -10.47 10.93
N ALA A 62 -5.13 -9.94 9.71
CA ALA A 62 -4.03 -10.23 8.79
C ALA A 62 -2.70 -9.63 9.28
N ALA A 63 -2.72 -8.40 9.78
CA ALA A 63 -1.54 -7.70 10.28
C ALA A 63 -0.95 -8.37 11.52
N GLU A 64 -1.78 -8.88 12.44
CA GLU A 64 -1.35 -9.67 13.60
C GLU A 64 -0.65 -10.99 13.18
N LEU A 65 -1.00 -11.53 12.03
CA LEU A 65 -0.35 -12.69 11.42
C LEU A 65 0.89 -12.33 10.58
N GLY A 66 1.28 -11.05 10.58
CA GLY A 66 2.49 -10.56 9.94
C GLY A 66 2.34 -10.18 8.46
N ASP A 67 1.11 -10.03 7.94
CA ASP A 67 0.88 -9.61 6.55
C ASP A 67 1.27 -8.14 6.36
N GLU A 68 2.31 -7.88 5.57
CA GLU A 68 2.85 -6.54 5.32
C GLU A 68 1.89 -5.66 4.52
N VAL A 69 1.05 -6.25 3.67
CA VAL A 69 0.04 -5.51 2.89
C VAL A 69 -1.06 -5.01 3.81
N ALA A 70 -1.55 -5.87 4.71
CA ALA A 70 -2.56 -5.50 5.70
C ALA A 70 -2.03 -4.45 6.70
N GLN A 71 -0.77 -4.58 7.13
CA GLN A 71 -0.11 -3.55 7.96
C GLN A 71 -0.08 -2.20 7.23
N CYS A 72 0.30 -2.16 5.95
CA CYS A 72 0.29 -0.95 5.15
C CYS A 72 -1.13 -0.39 4.98
N ASN A 73 -2.13 -1.24 4.76
CA ASN A 73 -3.52 -0.82 4.64
C ASN A 73 -4.06 -0.24 5.96
N LEU A 74 -3.70 -0.82 7.12
CA LEU A 74 -4.02 -0.21 8.42
C LEU A 74 -3.39 1.17 8.59
N GLY A 75 -2.12 1.34 8.18
CA GLY A 75 -1.48 2.65 8.13
C GLY A 75 -2.32 3.64 7.33
N TYR A 76 -2.78 3.25 6.17
CA TYR A 76 -3.63 4.07 5.31
C TYR A 76 -5.01 4.35 5.94
N CYS A 77 -5.64 3.35 6.56
CA CYS A 77 -6.91 3.53 7.28
C CYS A 77 -6.78 4.56 8.42
N TYR A 78 -5.69 4.54 9.18
CA TYR A 78 -5.41 5.54 10.21
C TYR A 78 -5.08 6.93 9.65
N GLU A 79 -4.40 7.00 8.49
CA GLU A 79 -4.08 8.26 7.83
C GLU A 79 -5.36 8.94 7.30
N MET A 80 -6.24 8.18 6.67
CA MET A 80 -7.42 8.70 5.98
C MET A 80 -8.71 8.68 6.82
N GLY A 81 -8.70 7.99 7.97
CA GLY A 81 -9.90 7.83 8.80
C GLY A 81 -10.91 6.82 8.25
N ILE A 82 -10.46 5.79 7.52
CA ILE A 82 -11.31 4.75 6.96
C ILE A 82 -11.67 3.74 8.05
N GLY A 83 -12.92 3.71 8.47
CA GLY A 83 -13.40 2.81 9.53
C GLY A 83 -12.82 3.10 10.94
N LEU A 84 -11.90 4.04 11.07
CA LEU A 84 -11.18 4.45 12.27
C LEU A 84 -11.15 5.97 12.39
N GLU A 85 -10.79 6.48 13.56
CA GLU A 85 -10.44 7.89 13.72
C GLU A 85 -9.04 8.14 13.15
N VAL A 86 -8.86 9.30 12.50
CA VAL A 86 -7.56 9.73 11.96
C VAL A 86 -6.51 9.76 13.07
N ASN A 87 -5.39 9.09 12.84
CA ASN A 87 -4.27 9.07 13.78
C ASN A 87 -2.94 8.91 13.03
N MET A 88 -2.27 10.04 12.77
CA MET A 88 -1.00 10.06 12.01
C MET A 88 0.11 9.29 12.71
N GLN A 89 0.14 9.28 14.05
CA GLN A 89 1.15 8.52 14.78
C GLN A 89 0.99 7.01 14.58
N LYS A 90 -0.24 6.49 14.67
CA LYS A 90 -0.51 5.08 14.39
C LYS A 90 -0.30 4.73 12.92
N ALA A 91 -0.65 5.62 12.00
CA ALA A 91 -0.36 5.43 10.58
C ALA A 91 1.13 5.25 10.36
N PHE A 92 1.95 6.11 10.96
CA PHE A 92 3.41 6.03 10.90
C PHE A 92 3.94 4.69 11.45
N GLU A 93 3.46 4.28 12.64
CA GLU A 93 3.84 3.02 13.27
C GLU A 93 3.54 1.80 12.35
N TYR A 94 2.34 1.75 11.75
CA TYR A 94 1.98 0.67 10.83
C TYR A 94 2.79 0.68 9.54
N TYR A 95 3.10 1.87 9.00
CA TYR A 95 4.00 1.97 7.85
C TYR A 95 5.43 1.53 8.22
N GLN A 96 5.91 1.86 9.42
CA GLN A 96 7.21 1.37 9.90
C GLN A 96 7.24 -0.15 10.03
N ILE A 97 6.21 -0.77 10.61
CA ILE A 97 6.14 -2.24 10.74
C ILE A 97 6.15 -2.89 9.36
N SER A 98 5.30 -2.44 8.45
CA SER A 98 5.23 -2.96 7.09
C SER A 98 6.53 -2.75 6.30
N SER A 99 7.24 -1.64 6.53
CA SER A 99 8.51 -1.34 5.86
C SER A 99 9.65 -2.29 6.23
N GLN A 100 9.58 -2.98 7.38
CA GLN A 100 10.57 -3.98 7.78
C GLN A 100 10.63 -5.17 6.80
N SER A 101 9.53 -5.47 6.12
CA SER A 101 9.47 -6.45 5.04
C SER A 101 9.82 -5.87 3.67
N HIS A 102 10.34 -4.65 3.62
CA HIS A 102 10.63 -3.90 2.39
C HIS A 102 9.42 -3.76 1.45
N TYR A 103 8.19 -3.75 1.99
CA TYR A 103 6.98 -3.55 1.17
C TYR A 103 7.01 -2.14 0.55
N PRO A 104 7.12 -2.03 -0.79
CA PRO A 104 7.50 -0.75 -1.42
C PRO A 104 6.49 0.38 -1.18
N ARG A 105 5.19 0.05 -1.12
CA ARG A 105 4.15 1.04 -0.82
C ARG A 105 4.30 1.61 0.59
N ALA A 106 4.60 0.76 1.58
CA ALA A 106 4.78 1.20 2.96
C ALA A 106 6.05 2.04 3.12
N VAL A 107 7.15 1.62 2.49
CA VAL A 107 8.41 2.38 2.49
C VAL A 107 8.21 3.75 1.84
N SER A 108 7.49 3.82 0.72
CA SER A 108 7.19 5.09 0.04
C SER A 108 6.30 6.01 0.88
N ASN A 109 5.26 5.46 1.55
CA ASN A 109 4.41 6.23 2.44
C ASN A 109 5.19 6.75 3.66
N LEU A 110 6.11 5.94 4.20
CA LEU A 110 7.00 6.37 5.27
C LEU A 110 7.89 7.55 4.84
N GLY A 111 8.41 7.51 3.60
CA GLY A 111 9.12 8.64 2.99
C GLY A 111 8.28 9.91 2.98
N LEU A 112 7.01 9.83 2.57
CA LEU A 112 6.08 10.95 2.56
C LEU A 112 5.80 11.49 3.99
N PHE A 113 5.78 10.62 4.98
CA PHE A 113 5.61 11.03 6.38
C PHE A 113 6.83 11.82 6.88
N TYR A 114 8.05 11.43 6.51
CA TYR A 114 9.26 12.17 6.83
C TYR A 114 9.34 13.50 6.06
N GLU A 115 9.01 13.50 4.77
CA GLU A 115 9.04 14.70 3.93
C GLU A 115 8.07 15.79 4.45
N LEU A 116 6.85 15.40 4.80
CA LEU A 116 5.80 16.34 5.22
C LEU A 116 5.69 16.53 6.74
N GLY A 117 6.49 15.81 7.54
CA GLY A 117 6.44 15.90 8.98
C GLY A 117 5.09 15.48 9.58
N LYS A 118 4.39 14.48 9.00
CA LYS A 118 3.01 14.10 9.40
C LYS A 118 2.91 13.50 10.80
N ALA A 119 3.99 12.88 11.30
CA ALA A 119 4.03 12.25 12.63
C ALA A 119 5.25 12.67 13.45
N GLY A 120 5.95 13.74 13.05
CA GLY A 120 7.15 14.22 13.70
C GLY A 120 7.78 15.38 12.92
N PRO A 121 9.03 15.75 13.20
CA PRO A 121 9.71 16.78 12.42
C PRO A 121 9.96 16.29 10.97
N ILE A 122 10.04 17.24 10.05
CA ILE A 122 10.48 17.00 8.69
C ILE A 122 11.92 16.45 8.71
N ASP A 123 12.16 15.40 7.93
CA ASP A 123 13.46 14.76 7.75
C ASP A 123 13.64 14.39 6.27
N GLU A 124 14.09 15.35 5.48
CA GLU A 124 14.26 15.22 4.03
C GLU A 124 15.24 14.11 3.65
N GLN A 125 16.29 13.90 4.48
CA GLN A 125 17.27 12.86 4.24
C GLN A 125 16.64 11.46 4.35
N LYS A 126 15.85 11.21 5.40
CA LYS A 126 15.11 9.95 5.54
C LYS A 126 14.03 9.77 4.50
N ALA A 127 13.37 10.85 4.08
CA ALA A 127 12.41 10.80 2.99
C ALA A 127 13.08 10.31 1.70
N PHE A 128 14.21 10.90 1.32
CA PHE A 128 15.01 10.51 0.16
C PHE A 128 15.44 9.03 0.24
N GLU A 129 15.99 8.58 1.37
CA GLU A 129 16.40 7.19 1.59
C GLU A 129 15.23 6.20 1.42
N CYS A 130 14.05 6.53 1.98
CA CYS A 130 12.86 5.72 1.82
C CYS A 130 12.42 5.63 0.36
N TYR A 131 12.39 6.76 -0.35
CA TYR A 131 12.02 6.76 -1.76
C TYR A 131 13.00 5.98 -2.62
N GLN A 132 14.30 6.04 -2.31
CA GLN A 132 15.32 5.27 -3.00
C GLN A 132 15.09 3.76 -2.83
N ILE A 133 14.90 3.29 -1.59
CA ILE A 133 14.63 1.88 -1.29
C ILE A 133 13.36 1.40 -2.03
N ALA A 134 12.30 2.18 -2.01
CA ALA A 134 11.06 1.81 -2.68
C ALA A 134 11.18 1.86 -4.22
N ALA A 135 11.95 2.80 -4.77
CA ALA A 135 12.22 2.92 -6.20
C ALA A 135 13.08 1.77 -6.73
N ASP A 136 14.03 1.27 -5.95
CA ASP A 136 14.86 0.09 -6.28
C ASP A 136 13.99 -1.17 -6.45
N SER A 137 12.88 -1.27 -5.73
CA SER A 137 11.84 -2.29 -5.94
C SER A 137 10.98 -2.03 -7.19
N GLN A 138 11.35 -1.03 -7.98
CA GLN A 138 10.68 -0.62 -9.21
C GLN A 138 9.21 -0.22 -8.99
N TYR A 139 8.88 0.37 -7.85
CA TYR A 139 7.56 0.88 -7.52
C TYR A 139 7.37 2.28 -8.14
N PRO A 140 6.45 2.45 -9.15
CA PRO A 140 6.36 3.68 -9.92
C PRO A 140 6.08 4.94 -9.08
N PRO A 141 5.19 4.92 -8.06
CA PRO A 141 5.01 6.09 -7.21
C PRO A 141 6.29 6.55 -6.51
N ALA A 142 7.10 5.60 -6.00
CA ALA A 142 8.36 5.93 -5.36
C ALA A 142 9.41 6.46 -6.36
N GLN A 143 9.42 5.95 -7.59
CA GLN A 143 10.27 6.50 -8.66
C GLN A 143 9.92 7.96 -8.96
N CYS A 144 8.61 8.31 -8.95
CA CYS A 144 8.18 9.70 -9.11
C CYS A 144 8.62 10.56 -7.92
N ASN A 145 8.42 10.09 -6.69
CA ASN A 145 8.82 10.83 -5.49
C ASN A 145 10.34 11.03 -5.44
N LEU A 146 11.13 10.01 -5.78
CA LEU A 146 12.58 10.11 -5.86
C LEU A 146 13.02 11.08 -6.97
N ALA A 147 12.30 11.13 -8.09
CA ALA A 147 12.55 12.09 -9.16
C ALA A 147 12.32 13.53 -8.68
N CYS A 148 11.23 13.79 -7.94
CA CYS A 148 10.99 15.09 -7.29
C CYS A 148 12.13 15.46 -6.32
N CYS A 149 12.65 14.49 -5.55
CA CYS A 149 13.79 14.75 -4.67
C CYS A 149 15.02 15.22 -5.44
N TYR A 150 15.36 14.60 -6.58
CA TYR A 150 16.46 15.05 -7.42
C TYR A 150 16.16 16.36 -8.18
N GLU A 151 14.92 16.66 -8.50
CA GLU A 151 14.50 17.89 -9.17
C GLU A 151 14.61 19.09 -8.22
N ASP A 152 14.14 18.95 -6.99
CA ASP A 152 14.01 20.04 -6.01
C ASP A 152 15.14 20.07 -4.98
N GLY A 153 16.00 19.05 -4.93
CA GLY A 153 17.10 18.94 -3.97
C GLY A 153 16.63 18.53 -2.56
N ILE A 154 15.55 17.73 -2.45
CA ILE A 154 15.02 17.24 -1.18
C ILE A 154 15.86 16.08 -0.66
N GLY A 155 16.62 16.30 0.41
CA GLY A 155 17.51 15.30 1.00
C GLY A 155 18.70 14.89 0.10
N THR A 156 18.93 15.57 -1.02
CA THR A 156 20.02 15.32 -1.98
C THR A 156 20.37 16.58 -2.75
N ASP A 157 21.47 16.55 -3.52
CA ASP A 157 21.76 17.60 -4.50
C ASP A 157 20.83 17.50 -5.71
N ILE A 158 20.53 18.64 -6.34
CA ILE A 158 19.73 18.70 -7.57
C ILE A 158 20.46 17.94 -8.71
N ASP A 159 19.73 17.00 -9.33
CA ASP A 159 20.21 16.22 -10.48
C ASP A 159 19.05 16.00 -11.47
N LEU A 160 18.86 16.95 -12.37
CA LEU A 160 17.78 16.91 -13.36
C LEU A 160 17.89 15.73 -14.34
N GLN A 161 19.09 15.20 -14.57
CA GLN A 161 19.27 14.04 -15.43
C GLN A 161 18.70 12.78 -14.78
N LYS A 162 19.02 12.55 -13.49
CA LYS A 162 18.43 11.44 -12.73
C LYS A 162 16.93 11.59 -12.58
N ALA A 163 16.43 12.80 -12.29
CA ALA A 163 15.00 13.07 -12.23
C ALA A 163 14.28 12.64 -13.51
N PHE A 164 14.81 13.06 -14.67
CA PHE A 164 14.27 12.69 -15.98
C PHE A 164 14.25 11.17 -16.21
N GLU A 165 15.33 10.47 -15.88
CA GLU A 165 15.41 9.01 -16.06
C GLU A 165 14.40 8.27 -15.18
N LEU A 166 14.20 8.71 -13.94
CA LEU A 166 13.23 8.14 -13.01
C LEU A 166 11.79 8.38 -13.47
N TYR A 167 11.44 9.59 -13.90
CA TYR A 167 10.12 9.89 -14.48
C TYR A 167 9.84 9.02 -15.71
N LYS A 168 10.83 8.86 -16.58
CA LYS A 168 10.72 8.01 -17.77
C LYS A 168 10.48 6.54 -17.39
N ALA A 169 11.22 6.03 -16.41
CA ALA A 169 11.05 4.66 -15.92
C ALA A 169 9.65 4.42 -15.30
N ALA A 170 9.16 5.37 -14.49
CA ALA A 170 7.82 5.31 -13.91
C ALA A 170 6.72 5.33 -14.98
N ALA A 171 6.85 6.19 -16.01
CA ALA A 171 5.90 6.30 -17.10
C ALA A 171 5.82 5.02 -17.95
N GLN A 172 6.96 4.39 -18.26
CA GLN A 172 7.00 3.16 -19.04
C GLN A 172 6.25 2.00 -18.35
N ARG A 173 6.32 1.91 -17.02
CA ARG A 173 5.61 0.85 -16.25
C ARG A 173 4.12 1.07 -16.15
N ASN A 174 3.66 2.30 -16.12
CA ASN A 174 2.22 2.60 -16.14
C ASN A 174 1.60 2.24 -17.49
N SER A 175 2.36 2.35 -18.61
CA SER A 175 1.87 2.00 -19.96
C SER A 175 1.85 0.50 -20.23
N THR A 176 2.58 -0.34 -19.47
CA THR A 176 2.59 -1.81 -19.66
C THR A 176 1.50 -2.53 -18.85
N ARG A 177 0.73 -1.82 -18.04
CA ARG A 177 -0.39 -2.36 -17.23
C ARG A 177 -1.78 -1.98 -17.75
N GLY A 178 -1.88 -1.25 -18.83
CA GLY A 178 -3.09 -0.96 -19.61
C GLY A 178 -3.18 -1.92 -20.78
#